data_1b566f2f0c74ea027dbcd1fb3c179024
#
_entry.id   1b566f2f0c74ea027dbcd1fb3c179024
#
_cell.length_a   1.000
_cell.length_b   1.000
_cell.length_c   1.000
_cell.angle_alpha   90.00
_cell.angle_beta   90.00
_cell.angle_gamma   90.00
#
_symmetry.space_group_name_H-M   'P 1'
#
loop_
_entity.id
_entity.type
_entity.pdbx_description
1 polymer ?
#
loop_
_entity_poly.entity_id
_entity_poly.type
_entity_poly.pdbx_seq_one_letter_code
_entity_poly.pdbx_strand_id
1 'polypeptide(L)'
;MKKILSLVLAITMLLSLTACGCEHEFDAGTITKEATCSEEGTKTYKCTLCGDEKTESIPCVPHEYEEKVDKEPTFDSTGIATYTCKICGDSYSEDIPKKERTVNVTVTDKRNVPEDIYNGRFSDRVEFTFTLENQSDKPVKGVEGVLHIQDLFDKDILSMNCDFTGQTIPANESITISDLGMDINPFMDDHSKLYDEDFSDLKFVYEITNIVYDGDTIATETNQDEDVPVNVNVADKKNIPEDIYNGQYSPMVQFVIEVSNNSDKEIKGVSGVLTIKDLFGKDIFSSTCDFTGQPIAVGSTVTFSDLGMDINEFMDDHTKLYNENYSDLIFEYKVESVVYSNGETESFN
;
A
#
# COMPACT_ATOMS: atom_id res chain seq x y z
N MET A 1 -31.82 15.02 0.65
CA MET A 1 -32.24 16.43 0.75
C MET A 1 -33.15 16.58 1.93
N LYS A 2 -32.65 16.94 3.09
CA LYS A 2 -33.43 17.55 4.16
C LYS A 2 -32.54 18.57 4.86
N LYS A 3 -32.72 19.83 4.48
CA LYS A 3 -32.09 20.97 5.13
C LYS A 3 -32.70 21.08 6.53
N ILE A 4 -31.94 20.82 7.57
CA ILE A 4 -32.32 21.18 8.93
C ILE A 4 -31.83 22.62 9.13
N LEU A 5 -32.77 23.53 9.02
CA LEU A 5 -32.62 24.93 9.34
C LEU A 5 -32.56 25.05 10.87
N SER A 6 -31.37 25.19 11.43
CA SER A 6 -31.20 25.47 12.85
C SER A 6 -31.53 26.92 13.10
N LEU A 7 -32.67 27.13 13.75
CA LEU A 7 -33.16 28.42 14.21
C LEU A 7 -32.35 28.84 15.43
N VAL A 8 -31.38 29.74 15.23
CA VAL A 8 -30.68 30.39 16.35
C VAL A 8 -31.65 31.34 17.04
N LEU A 9 -32.16 30.88 18.16
CA LEU A 9 -32.97 31.73 19.07
C LEU A 9 -32.00 32.57 19.91
N ALA A 10 -31.80 33.81 19.52
CA ALA A 10 -31.05 34.78 20.32
C ALA A 10 -31.90 35.13 21.57
N ILE A 11 -31.59 34.52 22.69
CA ILE A 11 -32.10 34.96 23.99
C ILE A 11 -31.26 36.16 24.45
N THR A 12 -31.81 37.34 24.17
CA THR A 12 -31.30 38.58 24.77
C THR A 12 -31.71 38.60 26.24
N MET A 13 -30.82 38.25 27.13
CA MET A 13 -31.01 38.39 28.56
C MET A 13 -30.72 39.86 28.93
N LEU A 14 -31.79 40.65 29.08
CA LEU A 14 -31.72 41.97 29.65
C LEU A 14 -31.33 41.86 31.14
N LEU A 15 -30.07 41.99 31.42
CA LEU A 15 -29.63 42.25 32.79
C LEU A 15 -29.85 43.72 33.12
N SER A 16 -30.66 43.94 34.15
CA SER A 16 -30.99 45.23 34.77
C SER A 16 -29.71 45.95 35.19
N LEU A 17 -29.42 47.04 34.49
CA LEU A 17 -28.39 48.02 34.82
C LEU A 17 -28.80 48.74 36.12
N THR A 18 -28.12 48.43 37.22
CA THR A 18 -27.99 49.38 38.30
C THR A 18 -27.01 50.45 37.83
N ALA A 19 -27.56 51.63 37.50
CA ALA A 19 -26.82 52.73 36.93
C ALA A 19 -25.84 53.30 37.99
N CYS A 20 -24.58 52.90 37.87
CA CYS A 20 -23.48 53.80 38.25
C CYS A 20 -23.25 54.69 37.04
N GLY A 21 -23.43 56.00 37.16
CA GLY A 21 -23.48 56.94 36.04
C GLY A 21 -22.10 57.25 35.45
N CYS A 22 -21.35 56.24 35.04
CA CYS A 22 -20.11 56.45 34.30
C CYS A 22 -20.33 56.04 32.84
N GLU A 23 -19.86 56.84 31.89
CA GLU A 23 -19.66 56.38 30.53
C GLU A 23 -18.53 55.34 30.59
N HIS A 24 -18.89 54.05 30.30
CA HIS A 24 -17.91 52.97 30.35
C HIS A 24 -16.93 53.06 29.17
N GLU A 25 -15.66 53.20 29.45
CA GLU A 25 -14.58 53.17 28.50
C GLU A 25 -13.79 51.87 28.73
N PHE A 26 -14.06 50.85 27.86
CA PHE A 26 -13.47 49.53 28.00
C PHE A 26 -12.08 49.49 27.33
N ASP A 27 -11.17 48.71 27.93
CA ASP A 27 -9.85 48.42 27.39
C ASP A 27 -9.94 47.55 26.10
N ALA A 28 -8.77 47.14 25.56
CA ALA A 28 -8.71 46.31 24.36
C ALA A 28 -9.22 44.85 24.58
N GLY A 29 -9.53 44.47 25.83
CA GLY A 29 -9.95 43.17 26.25
C GLY A 29 -8.84 42.11 26.22
N THR A 30 -8.92 41.20 27.17
CA THR A 30 -7.99 40.08 27.29
C THR A 30 -8.75 38.78 27.11
N ILE A 31 -8.19 37.78 26.36
CA ILE A 31 -8.75 36.45 26.27
C ILE A 31 -8.54 35.77 27.61
N THR A 32 -9.63 35.50 28.33
CA THR A 32 -9.63 34.85 29.65
C THR A 32 -9.90 33.36 29.56
N LYS A 33 -10.47 32.90 28.43
CA LYS A 33 -10.63 31.49 28.06
C LYS A 33 -10.45 31.39 26.55
N GLU A 34 -9.50 30.58 26.11
CA GLU A 34 -9.33 30.24 24.68
C GLU A 34 -10.51 29.40 24.18
N ALA A 35 -10.94 29.63 22.94
CA ALA A 35 -11.94 28.78 22.28
C ALA A 35 -11.28 27.45 21.86
N THR A 36 -12.00 26.38 22.08
CA THR A 36 -11.66 25.05 21.52
C THR A 36 -12.71 24.65 20.47
N CYS A 37 -12.54 23.52 19.84
CA CYS A 37 -13.55 23.00 18.91
C CYS A 37 -14.85 22.54 19.62
N SER A 38 -14.80 22.29 20.92
CA SER A 38 -15.96 21.83 21.74
C SER A 38 -16.51 22.89 22.68
N GLU A 39 -15.77 23.95 22.93
CA GLU A 39 -16.17 24.99 23.88
C GLU A 39 -15.85 26.38 23.36
N GLU A 40 -16.81 27.31 23.55
CA GLU A 40 -16.59 28.71 23.26
C GLU A 40 -15.53 29.34 24.20
N GLY A 41 -14.72 30.19 23.65
CA GLY A 41 -13.81 31.03 24.41
C GLY A 41 -14.51 32.24 25.03
N THR A 42 -13.77 33.00 25.84
CA THR A 42 -14.26 34.23 26.49
C THR A 42 -13.21 35.31 26.40
N LYS A 43 -13.60 36.47 25.91
CA LYS A 43 -12.82 37.70 25.98
C LYS A 43 -13.43 38.64 27.01
N THR A 44 -12.65 39.08 27.96
CA THR A 44 -13.06 39.98 29.05
C THR A 44 -12.47 41.38 28.84
N TYR A 45 -13.31 42.37 28.87
CA TYR A 45 -12.99 43.78 28.79
C TYR A 45 -13.19 44.43 30.15
N LYS A 46 -12.29 45.29 30.57
CA LYS A 46 -12.38 46.03 31.84
C LYS A 46 -12.55 47.52 31.59
N CYS A 47 -13.53 48.11 32.27
CA CYS A 47 -13.70 49.56 32.21
C CYS A 47 -12.54 50.25 32.90
N THR A 48 -11.87 51.15 32.20
CA THR A 48 -10.70 51.92 32.69
C THR A 48 -11.08 52.95 33.75
N LEU A 49 -12.38 53.33 33.82
CA LEU A 49 -12.89 54.37 34.72
C LEU A 49 -13.48 53.82 36.03
N CYS A 50 -14.22 52.69 35.97
CA CYS A 50 -14.89 52.16 37.17
C CYS A 50 -14.48 50.73 37.52
N GLY A 51 -13.74 50.03 36.61
CA GLY A 51 -13.33 48.65 36.83
C GLY A 51 -14.37 47.58 36.53
N ASP A 52 -15.55 47.94 36.04
CA ASP A 52 -16.58 46.98 35.62
C ASP A 52 -16.08 46.10 34.49
N GLU A 53 -16.50 44.84 34.48
CA GLU A 53 -16.10 43.86 33.47
C GLU A 53 -17.26 43.51 32.54
N LYS A 54 -16.96 43.40 31.24
CA LYS A 54 -17.83 42.93 30.19
C LYS A 54 -17.19 41.72 29.52
N THR A 55 -17.93 40.67 29.30
CA THR A 55 -17.47 39.49 28.59
C THR A 55 -18.11 39.36 27.20
N GLU A 56 -17.34 38.87 26.26
CA GLU A 56 -17.78 38.53 24.90
C GLU A 56 -17.36 37.07 24.58
N SER A 57 -18.25 36.33 23.98
CA SER A 57 -17.99 34.96 23.58
C SER A 57 -17.12 34.93 22.31
N ILE A 58 -16.09 34.06 22.30
CA ILE A 58 -15.28 33.74 21.13
C ILE A 58 -15.84 32.42 20.56
N PRO A 59 -16.27 32.40 19.29
CA PRO A 59 -16.81 31.16 18.68
C PRO A 59 -15.82 30.00 18.74
N CYS A 60 -16.36 28.76 18.80
CA CYS A 60 -15.57 27.54 18.71
C CYS A 60 -14.72 27.54 17.43
N VAL A 61 -13.49 27.00 17.53
CA VAL A 61 -12.64 26.75 16.35
C VAL A 61 -13.14 25.53 15.58
N PRO A 62 -12.92 25.44 14.28
CA PRO A 62 -13.25 24.23 13.51
C PRO A 62 -12.55 22.98 14.06
N HIS A 63 -13.20 21.81 13.91
CA HIS A 63 -12.54 20.54 14.20
C HIS A 63 -11.43 20.26 13.18
N GLU A 64 -10.33 19.70 13.65
CA GLU A 64 -9.23 19.20 12.84
C GLU A 64 -9.25 17.67 12.92
N TYR A 65 -9.77 17.03 11.85
CA TYR A 65 -9.93 15.60 11.81
C TYR A 65 -8.71 14.89 11.21
N GLU A 66 -8.35 13.77 11.80
CA GLU A 66 -7.42 12.79 11.27
C GLU A 66 -8.23 11.60 10.72
N GLU A 67 -7.93 11.20 9.51
CA GLU A 67 -8.57 10.08 8.83
C GLU A 67 -7.84 8.78 9.17
N LYS A 68 -8.62 7.74 9.43
CA LYS A 68 -8.16 6.36 9.56
C LYS A 68 -9.08 5.45 8.75
N VAL A 69 -8.51 4.71 7.80
CA VAL A 69 -9.26 3.68 7.09
C VAL A 69 -9.38 2.45 7.99
N ASP A 70 -10.60 2.12 8.39
CA ASP A 70 -10.89 0.94 9.22
C ASP A 70 -11.18 -0.30 8.38
N LYS A 71 -11.69 -0.10 7.17
CA LYS A 71 -11.94 -1.14 6.18
C LYS A 71 -11.73 -0.59 4.78
N GLU A 72 -10.82 -1.23 4.04
CA GLU A 72 -10.60 -0.89 2.63
C GLU A 72 -11.82 -1.24 1.75
N PRO A 73 -12.14 -0.43 0.73
CA PRO A 73 -13.16 -0.77 -0.24
C PRO A 73 -12.67 -1.89 -1.16
N THR A 74 -13.61 -2.79 -1.51
CA THR A 74 -13.39 -3.82 -2.54
C THR A 74 -14.24 -3.52 -3.78
N PHE A 75 -14.14 -4.34 -4.81
CA PHE A 75 -15.03 -4.26 -5.97
C PHE A 75 -16.49 -4.59 -5.61
N ASP A 76 -16.72 -5.33 -4.52
CA ASP A 76 -18.05 -5.80 -4.11
C ASP A 76 -18.61 -5.12 -2.87
N SER A 77 -17.75 -4.49 -2.06
CA SER A 77 -18.18 -3.83 -0.82
C SER A 77 -17.55 -2.46 -0.63
N THR A 78 -18.31 -1.56 0.00
CA THR A 78 -17.78 -0.27 0.47
C THR A 78 -16.75 -0.48 1.57
N GLY A 79 -15.74 0.41 1.61
CA GLY A 79 -14.85 0.59 2.74
C GLY A 79 -15.48 1.47 3.82
N ILE A 80 -14.76 1.68 4.92
CA ILE A 80 -15.15 2.56 6.02
C ILE A 80 -13.92 3.35 6.45
N ALA A 81 -14.05 4.67 6.48
CA ALA A 81 -13.06 5.58 7.08
C ALA A 81 -13.65 6.22 8.33
N THR A 82 -12.87 6.32 9.40
CA THR A 82 -13.21 7.04 10.63
C THR A 82 -12.35 8.30 10.74
N TYR A 83 -13.02 9.42 10.96
CA TYR A 83 -12.43 10.74 11.15
C TYR A 83 -12.48 11.11 12.62
N THR A 84 -11.33 11.31 13.25
CA THR A 84 -11.25 11.64 14.68
C THR A 84 -10.61 13.01 14.88
N CYS A 85 -11.27 13.91 15.62
CA CYS A 85 -10.72 15.22 15.91
C CYS A 85 -9.53 15.12 16.86
N LYS A 86 -8.37 15.61 16.45
CA LYS A 86 -7.11 15.61 17.23
C LYS A 86 -7.19 16.34 18.57
N ILE A 87 -8.13 17.29 18.69
CA ILE A 87 -8.22 18.17 19.85
C ILE A 87 -9.23 17.64 20.87
N CYS A 88 -10.45 17.28 20.43
CA CYS A 88 -11.55 16.90 21.34
C CYS A 88 -11.91 15.42 21.31
N GLY A 89 -11.39 14.64 20.34
CA GLY A 89 -11.69 13.22 20.19
C GLY A 89 -13.08 12.93 19.60
N ASP A 90 -13.83 13.95 19.18
CA ASP A 90 -15.09 13.75 18.46
C ASP A 90 -14.83 12.99 17.16
N SER A 91 -15.67 12.00 16.83
CA SER A 91 -15.44 11.15 15.68
C SER A 91 -16.71 10.81 14.93
N TYR A 92 -16.58 10.62 13.62
CA TYR A 92 -17.61 10.10 12.74
C TYR A 92 -17.01 9.16 11.70
N SER A 93 -17.83 8.32 11.08
CA SER A 93 -17.38 7.41 10.02
C SER A 93 -18.13 7.69 8.74
N GLU A 94 -17.48 7.52 7.60
CA GLU A 94 -18.04 7.60 6.26
C GLU A 94 -17.74 6.35 5.46
N ASP A 95 -18.63 5.99 4.53
CA ASP A 95 -18.42 4.92 3.58
C ASP A 95 -17.46 5.37 2.48
N ILE A 96 -16.41 4.58 2.21
CA ILE A 96 -15.57 4.72 1.03
C ILE A 96 -16.26 3.99 -0.12
N PRO A 97 -16.47 4.62 -1.28
CA PRO A 97 -17.11 3.97 -2.43
C PRO A 97 -16.39 2.69 -2.84
N LYS A 98 -17.14 1.73 -3.40
CA LYS A 98 -16.56 0.52 -4.00
C LYS A 98 -15.57 0.88 -5.08
N LYS A 99 -14.53 0.05 -5.24
CA LYS A 99 -13.64 0.13 -6.40
C LYS A 99 -14.40 -0.14 -7.70
N GLU A 100 -14.06 0.55 -8.76
CA GLU A 100 -14.66 0.32 -10.08
C GLU A 100 -13.91 -0.81 -10.80
N ARG A 101 -14.66 -1.74 -11.44
CA ARG A 101 -14.10 -2.77 -12.30
C ARG A 101 -13.86 -2.17 -13.68
N THR A 102 -12.63 -1.81 -13.96
CA THR A 102 -12.23 -1.20 -15.24
C THR A 102 -11.48 -2.16 -16.15
N VAL A 103 -11.25 -3.38 -15.70
CA VAL A 103 -10.62 -4.46 -16.48
C VAL A 103 -11.59 -5.62 -16.61
N ASN A 104 -11.68 -6.17 -17.81
CA ASN A 104 -12.36 -7.42 -18.08
C ASN A 104 -11.34 -8.49 -18.45
N VAL A 105 -11.41 -9.65 -17.79
CA VAL A 105 -10.54 -10.80 -18.06
C VAL A 105 -11.38 -11.95 -18.57
N THR A 106 -11.01 -12.47 -19.72
CA THR A 106 -11.74 -13.56 -20.39
C THR A 106 -10.76 -14.65 -20.78
N VAL A 107 -11.08 -15.91 -20.45
CA VAL A 107 -10.37 -17.08 -20.98
C VAL A 107 -10.92 -17.34 -22.38
N THR A 108 -10.04 -17.36 -23.38
CA THR A 108 -10.39 -17.49 -24.79
C THR A 108 -10.01 -18.84 -25.40
N ASP A 109 -9.10 -19.57 -24.74
CA ASP A 109 -8.70 -20.90 -25.17
C ASP A 109 -8.16 -21.73 -24.00
N LYS A 110 -8.26 -23.07 -24.14
CA LYS A 110 -7.66 -24.07 -23.26
C LYS A 110 -6.93 -25.10 -24.11
N ARG A 111 -5.69 -25.36 -23.78
CA ARG A 111 -4.85 -26.33 -24.46
C ARG A 111 -4.30 -27.38 -23.49
N ASN A 112 -4.48 -28.65 -23.81
CA ASN A 112 -3.81 -29.75 -23.10
C ASN A 112 -2.42 -29.96 -23.68
N VAL A 113 -1.41 -29.98 -22.83
CA VAL A 113 0.00 -30.19 -23.17
C VAL A 113 0.44 -31.49 -22.49
N PRO A 114 0.59 -32.60 -23.21
CA PRO A 114 0.94 -33.89 -22.63
C PRO A 114 2.36 -33.87 -22.04
N GLU A 115 2.63 -34.80 -21.11
CA GLU A 115 3.98 -35.02 -20.58
C GLU A 115 4.99 -35.23 -21.71
N ASP A 116 6.21 -34.72 -21.52
CA ASP A 116 7.33 -34.93 -22.45
C ASP A 116 8.65 -34.99 -21.63
N ILE A 117 8.93 -36.20 -21.15
CA ILE A 117 10.07 -36.49 -20.28
C ILE A 117 11.41 -36.12 -20.97
N TYR A 118 11.47 -36.23 -22.31
CA TYR A 118 12.68 -35.93 -23.06
C TYR A 118 13.01 -34.46 -23.12
N ASN A 119 11.98 -33.60 -22.99
CA ASN A 119 12.09 -32.15 -22.94
C ASN A 119 11.87 -31.58 -21.51
N GLY A 120 11.94 -32.43 -20.47
CA GLY A 120 11.91 -32.03 -19.07
C GLY A 120 10.53 -31.75 -18.49
N ARG A 121 9.45 -32.12 -19.22
CA ARG A 121 8.09 -32.02 -18.68
C ARG A 121 7.64 -33.38 -18.15
N PHE A 122 7.51 -33.50 -16.83
CA PHE A 122 7.24 -34.73 -16.10
C PHE A 122 5.76 -34.98 -15.77
N SER A 123 4.87 -34.10 -16.20
CA SER A 123 3.43 -34.18 -16.01
C SER A 123 2.69 -33.62 -17.22
N ASP A 124 1.45 -34.07 -17.42
CA ASP A 124 0.51 -33.36 -18.26
C ASP A 124 0.26 -31.95 -17.71
N ARG A 125 -0.07 -31.02 -18.60
CA ARG A 125 -0.33 -29.62 -18.24
C ARG A 125 -1.55 -29.10 -18.99
N VAL A 126 -2.33 -28.25 -18.36
CA VAL A 126 -3.35 -27.43 -19.01
C VAL A 126 -2.85 -26.01 -19.10
N GLU A 127 -2.93 -25.44 -20.29
CA GLU A 127 -2.59 -24.05 -20.56
C GLU A 127 -3.81 -23.28 -21.05
N PHE A 128 -3.93 -22.03 -20.62
CA PHE A 128 -5.02 -21.13 -20.97
C PHE A 128 -4.49 -19.94 -21.76
N THR A 129 -5.33 -19.40 -22.62
CA THR A 129 -5.15 -18.09 -23.24
C THR A 129 -6.16 -17.12 -22.66
N PHE A 130 -5.68 -15.97 -22.22
CA PHE A 130 -6.49 -14.91 -21.64
C PHE A 130 -6.50 -13.68 -22.54
N THR A 131 -7.65 -13.02 -22.61
CA THR A 131 -7.76 -11.65 -23.13
C THR A 131 -8.11 -10.74 -21.97
N LEU A 132 -7.28 -9.71 -21.75
CA LEU A 132 -7.47 -8.66 -20.77
C LEU A 132 -7.82 -7.37 -21.50
N GLU A 133 -8.99 -6.81 -21.22
CA GLU A 133 -9.49 -5.57 -21.78
C GLU A 133 -9.48 -4.48 -20.72
N ASN A 134 -8.70 -3.43 -20.94
CA ASN A 134 -8.65 -2.28 -20.07
C ASN A 134 -9.63 -1.21 -20.59
N GLN A 135 -10.69 -0.94 -19.82
CA GLN A 135 -11.74 0.04 -20.14
C GLN A 135 -11.50 1.39 -19.44
N SER A 136 -10.34 1.57 -18.78
CA SER A 136 -9.98 2.82 -18.13
C SER A 136 -9.18 3.75 -19.05
N ASP A 137 -9.08 5.00 -18.68
CA ASP A 137 -8.26 6.02 -19.33
C ASP A 137 -6.78 5.99 -18.92
N LYS A 138 -6.40 5.05 -18.01
CA LYS A 138 -5.04 4.85 -17.51
C LYS A 138 -4.51 3.46 -17.93
N PRO A 139 -3.22 3.32 -18.23
CA PRO A 139 -2.62 2.01 -18.42
C PRO A 139 -2.71 1.19 -17.13
N VAL A 140 -2.96 -0.13 -17.25
CA VAL A 140 -2.99 -1.06 -16.13
C VAL A 140 -1.68 -1.85 -16.10
N LYS A 141 -0.99 -1.84 -14.96
CA LYS A 141 0.29 -2.49 -14.75
C LYS A 141 0.16 -3.91 -14.22
N GLY A 142 -0.91 -4.18 -13.47
CA GLY A 142 -1.20 -5.51 -12.95
C GLY A 142 -2.67 -5.73 -12.63
N VAL A 143 -3.08 -6.98 -12.76
CA VAL A 143 -4.42 -7.46 -12.37
C VAL A 143 -4.25 -8.71 -11.53
N GLU A 144 -4.79 -8.71 -10.33
CA GLU A 144 -4.80 -9.83 -9.42
C GLU A 144 -6.22 -10.39 -9.31
N GLY A 145 -6.33 -11.72 -9.25
CA GLY A 145 -7.63 -12.35 -9.12
C GLY A 145 -7.62 -13.86 -9.01
N VAL A 146 -8.83 -14.40 -8.96
CA VAL A 146 -9.07 -15.83 -8.85
C VAL A 146 -9.83 -16.30 -10.09
N LEU A 147 -9.28 -17.30 -10.77
CA LEU A 147 -9.98 -17.99 -11.85
C LEU A 147 -10.79 -19.13 -11.26
N HIS A 148 -12.11 -19.09 -11.43
CA HIS A 148 -13.04 -20.17 -11.13
C HIS A 148 -13.38 -20.91 -12.42
N ILE A 149 -13.16 -22.22 -12.42
CA ILE A 149 -13.46 -23.10 -13.55
C ILE A 149 -14.62 -23.99 -13.13
N GLN A 150 -15.70 -23.95 -13.91
CA GLN A 150 -16.95 -24.64 -13.63
C GLN A 150 -17.35 -25.52 -14.81
N ASP A 151 -18.14 -26.55 -14.56
CA ASP A 151 -18.79 -27.30 -15.60
C ASP A 151 -20.05 -26.58 -16.12
N LEU A 152 -20.70 -27.16 -17.14
CA LEU A 152 -21.91 -26.58 -17.75
C LEU A 152 -23.09 -26.41 -16.77
N PHE A 153 -23.06 -27.08 -15.62
CA PHE A 153 -24.09 -27.02 -14.58
C PHE A 153 -23.73 -26.05 -13.45
N ASP A 154 -22.78 -25.16 -13.66
CA ASP A 154 -22.27 -24.19 -12.68
C ASP A 154 -21.65 -24.84 -11.42
N LYS A 155 -21.20 -26.10 -11.55
CA LYS A 155 -20.49 -26.77 -10.46
C LYS A 155 -19.01 -26.50 -10.58
N ASP A 156 -18.41 -26.02 -9.49
CA ASP A 156 -16.98 -25.76 -9.43
C ASP A 156 -16.16 -27.04 -9.68
N ILE A 157 -15.21 -26.95 -10.58
CA ILE A 157 -14.18 -27.94 -10.83
C ILE A 157 -12.94 -27.55 -10.07
N LEU A 158 -12.44 -26.31 -10.30
CA LEU A 158 -11.20 -25.81 -9.71
C LEU A 158 -11.26 -24.29 -9.55
N SER A 159 -10.59 -23.78 -8.52
CA SER A 159 -10.31 -22.36 -8.37
C SER A 159 -8.82 -22.16 -8.14
N MET A 160 -8.22 -21.19 -8.82
CA MET A 160 -6.79 -20.92 -8.74
C MET A 160 -6.52 -19.43 -8.75
N ASN A 161 -5.50 -18.99 -8.01
CA ASN A 161 -4.99 -17.64 -8.13
C ASN A 161 -4.35 -17.48 -9.51
N CYS A 162 -4.64 -16.36 -10.15
CA CYS A 162 -4.15 -16.07 -11.49
C CYS A 162 -3.90 -14.56 -11.59
N ASP A 163 -2.64 -14.19 -11.46
CA ASP A 163 -2.22 -12.80 -11.44
C ASP A 163 -1.53 -12.47 -12.76
N PHE A 164 -1.81 -11.28 -13.31
CA PHE A 164 -1.22 -10.80 -14.54
C PHE A 164 -0.32 -9.61 -14.24
N THR A 165 0.98 -9.83 -14.34
CA THR A 165 2.05 -8.84 -14.15
C THR A 165 3.03 -8.87 -15.32
N GLY A 166 4.00 -7.97 -15.36
CA GLY A 166 5.08 -7.97 -16.35
C GLY A 166 4.71 -7.44 -17.74
N GLN A 167 3.43 -7.21 -18.03
CA GLN A 167 2.96 -6.61 -19.28
C GLN A 167 1.87 -5.56 -19.02
N THR A 168 2.17 -4.31 -19.34
CA THR A 168 1.20 -3.21 -19.21
C THR A 168 0.07 -3.34 -20.23
N ILE A 169 -1.17 -3.16 -19.78
CA ILE A 169 -2.36 -3.10 -20.63
C ILE A 169 -2.64 -1.63 -20.94
N PRO A 170 -2.45 -1.13 -22.16
CA PRO A 170 -2.66 0.28 -22.48
C PRO A 170 -4.11 0.72 -22.20
N ALA A 171 -4.30 2.02 -21.99
CA ALA A 171 -5.63 2.60 -21.77
C ALA A 171 -6.56 2.35 -22.96
N ASN A 172 -7.78 1.87 -22.68
CA ASN A 172 -8.80 1.54 -23.68
C ASN A 172 -8.36 0.51 -24.75
N GLU A 173 -7.40 -0.37 -24.39
CA GLU A 173 -6.91 -1.43 -25.28
C GLU A 173 -7.03 -2.81 -24.61
N SER A 174 -6.76 -3.84 -25.41
CA SER A 174 -6.74 -5.24 -24.96
C SER A 174 -5.41 -5.89 -25.29
N ILE A 175 -4.99 -6.79 -24.42
CA ILE A 175 -3.83 -7.68 -24.65
C ILE A 175 -4.27 -9.14 -24.55
N THR A 176 -3.48 -10.02 -25.16
CA THR A 176 -3.66 -11.46 -25.08
C THR A 176 -2.42 -12.08 -24.43
N ILE A 177 -2.64 -12.90 -23.42
CA ILE A 177 -1.59 -13.64 -22.71
C ILE A 177 -1.85 -15.12 -22.88
N SER A 178 -0.86 -15.85 -23.39
CA SER A 178 -0.94 -17.29 -23.67
C SER A 178 -0.03 -18.07 -22.74
N ASP A 179 -0.20 -19.40 -22.76
CA ASP A 179 0.69 -20.37 -22.13
C ASP A 179 0.74 -20.27 -20.59
N LEU A 180 -0.23 -19.57 -19.99
CA LEU A 180 -0.45 -19.60 -18.55
C LEU A 180 -1.25 -20.84 -18.16
N GLY A 181 -0.74 -21.63 -17.23
CA GLY A 181 -1.44 -22.87 -16.89
C GLY A 181 -0.82 -23.57 -15.69
N MET A 182 -1.29 -24.79 -15.48
CA MET A 182 -0.92 -25.60 -14.33
C MET A 182 -0.59 -27.03 -14.71
N ASP A 183 0.26 -27.66 -13.95
CA ASP A 183 0.55 -29.07 -14.06
C ASP A 183 -0.61 -29.90 -13.49
N ILE A 184 -0.92 -30.97 -14.18
CA ILE A 184 -2.00 -31.88 -13.81
C ILE A 184 -1.46 -32.95 -12.85
N ASN A 185 -2.07 -33.04 -11.69
CA ASN A 185 -1.85 -34.14 -10.78
C ASN A 185 -2.92 -35.22 -11.05
N PRO A 186 -2.56 -36.39 -11.62
CA PRO A 186 -3.52 -37.42 -12.01
C PRO A 186 -4.20 -38.12 -10.80
N PHE A 187 -3.75 -37.82 -9.56
CA PHE A 187 -4.36 -38.35 -8.35
C PHE A 187 -5.43 -37.39 -7.75
N MET A 188 -5.67 -36.26 -8.40
CA MET A 188 -6.71 -35.31 -8.04
C MET A 188 -7.84 -35.34 -9.06
N ASP A 189 -9.06 -35.61 -8.60
CA ASP A 189 -10.22 -35.79 -9.50
C ASP A 189 -10.57 -34.48 -10.24
N ASP A 190 -10.41 -33.33 -9.61
CA ASP A 190 -10.62 -32.00 -10.18
C ASP A 190 -9.62 -31.69 -11.30
N HIS A 191 -8.33 -32.03 -11.11
CA HIS A 191 -7.30 -31.88 -12.14
C HIS A 191 -7.57 -32.79 -13.35
N SER A 192 -7.91 -34.04 -13.08
CA SER A 192 -8.24 -35.00 -14.15
C SER A 192 -9.48 -34.53 -14.92
N LYS A 193 -10.52 -34.10 -14.22
CA LYS A 193 -11.73 -33.54 -14.84
C LYS A 193 -11.42 -32.31 -15.70
N LEU A 194 -10.61 -31.37 -15.21
CA LEU A 194 -10.20 -30.21 -15.99
C LEU A 194 -9.43 -30.58 -17.26
N TYR A 195 -8.58 -31.61 -17.18
CA TYR A 195 -7.81 -32.08 -18.35
C TYR A 195 -8.71 -32.74 -19.40
N ASP A 196 -9.66 -33.57 -18.97
CA ASP A 196 -10.52 -34.38 -19.85
C ASP A 196 -11.64 -33.59 -20.52
N GLU A 197 -12.13 -32.51 -19.88
CA GLU A 197 -13.23 -31.69 -20.42
C GLU A 197 -12.75 -30.77 -21.57
N ASP A 198 -13.56 -30.70 -22.63
CA ASP A 198 -13.33 -29.77 -23.72
C ASP A 198 -13.57 -28.32 -23.27
N PHE A 199 -12.88 -27.36 -23.89
CA PHE A 199 -13.05 -25.92 -23.58
C PHE A 199 -14.51 -25.46 -23.67
N SER A 200 -15.27 -26.00 -24.66
CA SER A 200 -16.69 -25.65 -24.84
C SER A 200 -17.62 -26.13 -23.72
N ASP A 201 -17.16 -27.09 -22.91
CA ASP A 201 -17.93 -27.69 -21.83
C ASP A 201 -17.56 -27.13 -20.46
N LEU A 202 -16.71 -26.10 -20.46
CA LEU A 202 -16.25 -25.38 -19.30
C LEU A 202 -16.78 -23.94 -19.27
N LYS A 203 -17.02 -23.43 -18.08
CA LYS A 203 -17.29 -22.03 -17.80
C LYS A 203 -16.14 -21.44 -16.99
N PHE A 204 -15.71 -20.25 -17.36
CA PHE A 204 -14.64 -19.54 -16.71
C PHE A 204 -15.15 -18.23 -16.14
N VAL A 205 -14.96 -18.05 -14.85
CA VAL A 205 -15.29 -16.80 -14.15
C VAL A 205 -14.02 -16.28 -13.49
N TYR A 206 -13.58 -15.09 -13.89
CA TYR A 206 -12.43 -14.47 -13.27
C TYR A 206 -12.89 -13.39 -12.29
N GLU A 207 -12.62 -13.61 -11.01
CA GLU A 207 -12.91 -12.65 -9.93
C GLU A 207 -11.69 -11.76 -9.71
N ILE A 208 -11.79 -10.49 -10.12
CA ILE A 208 -10.74 -9.49 -9.90
C ILE A 208 -10.73 -9.11 -8.43
N THR A 209 -9.57 -9.24 -7.77
CA THR A 209 -9.35 -8.84 -6.38
C THR A 209 -8.59 -7.52 -6.27
N ASN A 210 -7.70 -7.23 -7.24
CA ASN A 210 -6.96 -5.98 -7.26
C ASN A 210 -6.59 -5.55 -8.69
N ILE A 211 -6.47 -4.23 -8.92
CA ILE A 211 -5.97 -3.62 -10.15
C ILE A 211 -4.95 -2.55 -9.76
N VAL A 212 -3.78 -2.60 -10.37
CA VAL A 212 -2.72 -1.60 -10.21
C VAL A 212 -2.55 -0.84 -11.52
N TYR A 213 -2.70 0.48 -11.49
CA TYR A 213 -2.49 1.33 -12.66
C TYR A 213 -1.05 1.81 -12.74
N ASP A 214 -0.60 2.10 -13.96
CA ASP A 214 0.70 2.75 -14.16
C ASP A 214 0.65 4.18 -13.60
N GLY A 215 1.65 4.51 -12.77
CA GLY A 215 1.72 5.79 -12.06
C GLY A 215 0.91 5.86 -10.77
N ASP A 216 0.16 4.81 -10.40
CA ASP A 216 -0.27 4.70 -9.02
C ASP A 216 0.99 4.60 -8.16
N THR A 217 1.11 5.51 -7.22
CA THR A 217 2.11 5.40 -6.17
C THR A 217 1.67 4.20 -5.33
N ILE A 218 2.19 3.02 -5.66
CA ILE A 218 2.22 1.96 -4.66
C ILE A 218 3.00 2.64 -3.56
N ALA A 219 2.32 2.92 -2.44
CA ALA A 219 2.99 3.52 -1.32
C ALA A 219 4.16 2.59 -0.99
N THR A 220 5.34 2.90 -1.53
CA THR A 220 6.55 2.58 -0.83
C THR A 220 6.36 3.35 0.46
N GLU A 221 5.72 2.71 1.44
CA GLU A 221 5.85 3.16 2.80
C GLU A 221 7.34 3.03 3.09
N THR A 222 8.10 4.01 2.66
CA THR A 222 9.29 4.40 3.38
C THR A 222 8.72 4.87 4.72
N ASN A 223 8.36 3.90 5.57
CA ASN A 223 8.19 4.11 7.00
C ASN A 223 9.57 4.45 7.55
N GLN A 224 10.14 5.51 7.02
CA GLN A 224 11.14 6.25 7.74
C GLN A 224 10.31 7.15 8.67
N ASP A 225 10.18 6.70 9.92
CA ASP A 225 9.94 7.64 10.99
C ASP A 225 10.81 8.87 10.69
N GLU A 226 10.25 10.07 10.75
CA GLU A 226 10.98 11.33 10.45
C GLU A 226 12.30 11.43 11.24
N ASP A 227 12.46 10.59 12.26
CA ASP A 227 13.63 10.52 13.14
C ASP A 227 14.73 9.54 12.69
N VAL A 228 14.55 8.74 11.61
CA VAL A 228 15.59 7.80 11.15
C VAL A 228 16.64 8.51 10.30
N PRO A 229 17.92 8.53 10.74
CA PRO A 229 18.96 9.33 10.11
C PRO A 229 19.55 8.74 8.82
N VAL A 230 18.96 7.67 8.30
CA VAL A 230 19.45 6.91 7.13
C VAL A 230 18.32 6.68 6.15
N ASN A 231 18.62 6.84 4.85
CA ASN A 231 17.75 6.39 3.79
C ASN A 231 18.38 5.20 3.05
N VAL A 232 17.63 4.11 2.91
CA VAL A 232 18.04 2.91 2.17
C VAL A 232 17.11 2.73 0.97
N ASN A 233 17.68 2.70 -0.21
CA ASN A 233 16.97 2.55 -1.48
C ASN A 233 17.54 1.38 -2.26
N VAL A 234 16.70 0.46 -2.73
CA VAL A 234 17.10 -0.55 -3.70
C VAL A 234 17.01 0.08 -5.09
N ALA A 235 18.15 0.28 -5.73
CA ALA A 235 18.26 1.00 -6.99
C ALA A 235 18.14 0.09 -8.22
N ASP A 236 18.45 -1.20 -8.08
CA ASP A 236 18.37 -2.17 -9.19
C ASP A 236 18.30 -3.61 -8.67
N LYS A 237 17.75 -4.49 -9.49
CA LYS A 237 17.71 -5.95 -9.32
C LYS A 237 18.25 -6.63 -10.56
N LYS A 238 19.18 -7.55 -10.39
CA LYS A 238 19.79 -8.30 -11.47
C LYS A 238 19.66 -9.79 -11.26
N ASN A 239 19.13 -10.48 -12.26
CA ASN A 239 19.10 -11.93 -12.29
C ASN A 239 20.41 -12.48 -12.88
N ILE A 240 21.01 -13.41 -12.17
CA ILE A 240 22.22 -14.12 -12.59
C ILE A 240 21.81 -15.58 -12.79
N PRO A 241 21.83 -16.10 -14.04
CA PRO A 241 21.50 -17.50 -14.29
C PRO A 241 22.57 -18.42 -13.72
N GLU A 242 22.21 -19.69 -13.54
CA GLU A 242 23.21 -20.72 -13.24
C GLU A 242 24.31 -20.77 -14.32
N ASP A 243 25.53 -20.97 -13.89
CA ASP A 243 26.70 -21.22 -14.76
C ASP A 243 27.64 -22.21 -14.08
N ILE A 244 27.36 -23.50 -14.25
CA ILE A 244 28.05 -24.60 -13.62
C ILE A 244 29.57 -24.59 -14.01
N TYR A 245 29.90 -24.12 -15.22
CA TYR A 245 31.28 -24.06 -15.69
C TYR A 245 32.11 -23.00 -14.95
N ASN A 246 31.48 -21.93 -14.46
CA ASN A 246 32.06 -20.87 -13.68
C ASN A 246 31.79 -20.99 -12.17
N GLY A 247 31.18 -22.11 -11.73
CA GLY A 247 30.94 -22.39 -10.30
C GLY A 247 29.66 -21.80 -9.73
N GLN A 248 28.76 -21.29 -10.59
CA GLN A 248 27.42 -20.85 -10.19
C GLN A 248 26.44 -22.02 -10.34
N TYR A 249 26.11 -22.69 -9.22
CA TYR A 249 25.32 -23.94 -9.23
C TYR A 249 23.81 -23.73 -9.08
N SER A 250 23.37 -22.51 -8.86
CA SER A 250 21.96 -22.11 -8.79
C SER A 250 21.77 -20.73 -9.39
N PRO A 251 20.60 -20.39 -9.92
CA PRO A 251 20.28 -19.00 -10.25
C PRO A 251 20.42 -18.10 -9.02
N MET A 252 20.71 -16.82 -9.20
CA MET A 252 20.89 -15.85 -8.13
C MET A 252 20.16 -14.55 -8.47
N VAL A 253 19.64 -13.89 -7.47
CA VAL A 253 19.22 -12.48 -7.55
C VAL A 253 20.23 -11.62 -6.83
N GLN A 254 20.69 -10.55 -7.46
CA GLN A 254 21.60 -9.56 -6.91
C GLN A 254 20.92 -8.19 -6.90
N PHE A 255 21.11 -7.43 -5.83
CA PHE A 255 20.55 -6.10 -5.65
C PHE A 255 21.66 -5.04 -5.64
N VAL A 256 21.33 -3.88 -6.17
CA VAL A 256 22.09 -2.64 -6.00
C VAL A 256 21.36 -1.79 -4.98
N ILE A 257 22.00 -1.55 -3.84
CA ILE A 257 21.38 -0.82 -2.73
C ILE A 257 22.18 0.44 -2.43
N GLU A 258 21.50 1.56 -2.35
CA GLU A 258 22.04 2.87 -2.00
C GLU A 258 21.65 3.20 -0.56
N VAL A 259 22.67 3.52 0.25
CA VAL A 259 22.49 3.94 1.63
C VAL A 259 22.96 5.37 1.79
N SER A 260 22.05 6.27 2.15
CA SER A 260 22.31 7.70 2.32
C SER A 260 22.33 8.08 3.80
N ASN A 261 23.35 8.83 4.21
CA ASN A 261 23.49 9.33 5.58
C ASN A 261 22.90 10.74 5.69
N ASN A 262 21.78 10.89 6.35
CA ASN A 262 21.10 12.14 6.62
C ASN A 262 21.39 12.70 8.02
N SER A 263 22.27 12.00 8.80
CA SER A 263 22.66 12.46 10.13
C SER A 263 23.82 13.49 10.08
N ASP A 264 24.16 14.04 11.23
CA ASP A 264 25.28 14.94 11.44
C ASP A 264 26.61 14.20 11.80
N LYS A 265 26.59 12.85 11.79
CA LYS A 265 27.71 11.99 12.17
C LYS A 265 28.02 11.00 11.05
N GLU A 266 29.30 10.62 10.89
CA GLU A 266 29.69 9.54 9.98
C GLU A 266 29.17 8.20 10.49
N ILE A 267 28.51 7.42 9.62
CA ILE A 267 27.93 6.12 9.92
C ILE A 267 28.95 5.03 9.55
N LYS A 268 29.14 4.09 10.47
CA LYS A 268 30.00 2.92 10.31
C LYS A 268 29.24 1.66 9.88
N GLY A 269 27.97 1.58 10.24
CA GLY A 269 27.12 0.44 9.89
C GLY A 269 25.63 0.73 10.11
N VAL A 270 24.82 0.11 9.28
CA VAL A 270 23.34 0.13 9.37
C VAL A 270 22.86 -1.31 9.38
N SER A 271 21.98 -1.65 10.30
CA SER A 271 21.32 -2.95 10.40
C SER A 271 19.81 -2.79 10.29
N GLY A 272 19.17 -3.71 9.60
CA GLY A 272 17.72 -3.69 9.44
C GLY A 272 17.19 -4.87 8.63
N VAL A 273 15.90 -4.81 8.30
CA VAL A 273 15.19 -5.84 7.55
C VAL A 273 14.75 -5.28 6.21
N LEU A 274 15.20 -5.95 5.13
CA LEU A 274 14.69 -5.72 3.79
C LEU A 274 13.50 -6.65 3.55
N THR A 275 12.34 -6.06 3.26
CA THR A 275 11.15 -6.77 2.82
C THR A 275 10.90 -6.44 1.36
N ILE A 276 10.70 -7.47 0.54
CA ILE A 276 10.39 -7.36 -0.88
C ILE A 276 8.97 -7.86 -1.09
N LYS A 277 8.14 -7.01 -1.70
CA LYS A 277 6.74 -7.30 -1.99
C LYS A 277 6.51 -7.33 -3.50
N ASP A 278 5.47 -8.02 -3.91
CA ASP A 278 4.99 -7.95 -5.30
C ASP A 278 4.26 -6.64 -5.59
N LEU A 279 3.85 -6.48 -6.84
CA LEU A 279 3.10 -5.32 -7.33
C LEU A 279 1.80 -5.05 -6.54
N PHE A 280 1.24 -6.07 -5.91
CA PHE A 280 -0.01 -5.99 -5.14
C PHE A 280 0.21 -5.78 -3.64
N GLY A 281 1.47 -5.61 -3.21
CA GLY A 281 1.83 -5.39 -1.82
C GLY A 281 1.94 -6.65 -0.96
N LYS A 282 1.92 -7.85 -1.56
CA LYS A 282 2.13 -9.11 -0.83
C LYS A 282 3.61 -9.36 -0.63
N ASP A 283 4.00 -9.75 0.56
CA ASP A 283 5.38 -10.12 0.87
C ASP A 283 5.82 -11.34 0.04
N ILE A 284 6.92 -11.17 -0.71
CA ILE A 284 7.61 -12.24 -1.41
C ILE A 284 8.77 -12.76 -0.55
N PHE A 285 9.57 -11.83 -0.01
CA PHE A 285 10.80 -12.18 0.70
C PHE A 285 11.10 -11.17 1.79
N SER A 286 11.62 -11.63 2.92
CA SER A 286 12.09 -10.75 3.99
C SER A 286 13.35 -11.33 4.62
N SER A 287 14.37 -10.49 4.82
CA SER A 287 15.63 -10.91 5.42
C SER A 287 16.33 -9.74 6.10
N THR A 288 17.08 -10.05 7.15
CA THR A 288 18.03 -9.09 7.73
C THR A 288 19.09 -8.73 6.69
N CYS A 289 19.35 -7.44 6.54
CA CYS A 289 20.31 -6.90 5.59
C CYS A 289 21.11 -5.80 6.28
N ASP A 290 22.42 -6.05 6.47
CA ASP A 290 23.33 -5.18 7.19
C ASP A 290 24.33 -4.54 6.22
N PHE A 291 24.51 -3.23 6.33
CA PHE A 291 25.47 -2.46 5.55
C PHE A 291 26.66 -2.08 6.41
N THR A 292 27.78 -2.77 6.20
CA THR A 292 29.02 -2.59 6.96
C THR A 292 30.24 -2.59 6.03
N GLY A 293 31.42 -2.29 6.59
CA GLY A 293 32.72 -2.38 5.86
C GLY A 293 33.09 -1.13 5.10
N GLN A 294 32.15 -0.23 4.80
CA GLN A 294 32.39 1.04 4.14
C GLN A 294 31.68 2.18 4.92
N PRO A 295 32.44 3.10 5.55
CA PRO A 295 31.84 4.23 6.25
C PRO A 295 31.07 5.16 5.30
N ILE A 296 29.96 5.70 5.79
CA ILE A 296 29.11 6.62 5.04
C ILE A 296 29.26 8.02 5.64
N ALA A 297 29.95 8.91 4.94
CA ALA A 297 30.17 10.26 5.40
C ALA A 297 28.86 11.05 5.49
N VAL A 298 28.85 12.09 6.33
CA VAL A 298 27.71 12.99 6.49
C VAL A 298 27.24 13.54 5.14
N GLY A 299 25.94 13.44 4.84
CA GLY A 299 25.32 13.90 3.60
C GLY A 299 25.76 13.13 2.34
N SER A 300 26.38 11.96 2.49
CA SER A 300 26.83 11.14 1.38
C SER A 300 25.95 9.90 1.21
N THR A 301 26.02 9.33 -0.01
CA THR A 301 25.41 8.05 -0.37
C THR A 301 26.50 7.05 -0.74
N VAL A 302 26.38 5.82 -0.27
CA VAL A 302 27.26 4.69 -0.63
C VAL A 302 26.42 3.62 -1.31
N THR A 303 26.95 3.04 -2.39
CA THR A 303 26.30 1.98 -3.16
C THR A 303 26.90 0.62 -2.81
N PHE A 304 26.06 -0.34 -2.48
CA PHE A 304 26.38 -1.75 -2.24
C PHE A 304 25.82 -2.57 -3.41
N SER A 305 26.69 -3.26 -4.17
CA SER A 305 26.29 -3.97 -5.39
C SER A 305 26.44 -5.48 -5.33
N ASP A 306 27.02 -6.00 -4.24
CA ASP A 306 27.32 -7.44 -4.11
C ASP A 306 26.35 -8.17 -3.16
N LEU A 307 25.22 -7.56 -2.88
CA LEU A 307 24.17 -8.13 -2.03
C LEU A 307 23.23 -8.97 -2.89
N GLY A 308 23.13 -10.25 -2.56
CA GLY A 308 22.28 -11.15 -3.33
C GLY A 308 22.00 -12.44 -2.59
N MET A 309 21.16 -13.27 -3.20
CA MET A 309 20.80 -14.57 -2.67
C MET A 309 20.71 -15.62 -3.78
N ASP A 310 21.06 -16.85 -3.46
CA ASP A 310 20.81 -17.98 -4.32
C ASP A 310 19.32 -18.32 -4.35
N ILE A 311 18.83 -18.62 -5.54
CA ILE A 311 17.43 -19.01 -5.76
C ILE A 311 17.28 -20.51 -5.57
N ASN A 312 16.41 -20.89 -4.67
CA ASN A 312 15.96 -22.26 -4.54
C ASN A 312 14.69 -22.45 -5.40
N GLU A 313 14.81 -23.12 -6.51
CA GLU A 313 13.72 -23.33 -7.48
C GLU A 313 12.56 -24.19 -6.95
N PHE A 314 12.72 -24.80 -5.76
CA PHE A 314 11.65 -25.55 -5.07
C PHE A 314 10.85 -24.67 -4.10
N MET A 315 11.17 -23.39 -4.02
CA MET A 315 10.46 -22.40 -3.19
C MET A 315 9.76 -21.40 -4.09
N ASP A 316 8.44 -21.31 -3.96
CA ASP A 316 7.61 -20.46 -4.83
C ASP A 316 7.97 -18.98 -4.70
N ASP A 317 8.27 -18.50 -3.48
CA ASP A 317 8.68 -17.14 -3.19
C ASP A 317 10.03 -16.78 -3.84
N HIS A 318 11.02 -17.69 -3.81
CA HIS A 318 12.29 -17.51 -4.50
C HIS A 318 12.11 -17.45 -6.03
N THR A 319 11.30 -18.36 -6.57
CA THR A 319 10.99 -18.41 -8.01
C THR A 319 10.24 -17.15 -8.44
N LYS A 320 9.26 -16.70 -7.63
CA LYS A 320 8.54 -15.46 -7.88
C LYS A 320 9.49 -14.25 -7.87
N LEU A 321 10.35 -14.13 -6.85
CA LEU A 321 11.35 -13.04 -6.77
C LEU A 321 12.28 -13.02 -7.98
N TYR A 322 12.71 -14.18 -8.48
CA TYR A 322 13.56 -14.27 -9.66
C TYR A 322 12.83 -13.81 -10.93
N ASN A 323 11.60 -14.22 -11.12
CA ASN A 323 10.82 -14.00 -12.35
C ASN A 323 10.22 -12.59 -12.45
N GLU A 324 9.90 -11.94 -11.31
CA GLU A 324 9.33 -10.60 -11.33
C GLU A 324 10.34 -9.55 -11.81
N ASN A 325 9.88 -8.60 -12.63
CA ASN A 325 10.69 -7.46 -13.03
C ASN A 325 10.94 -6.53 -11.84
N TYR A 326 12.08 -5.86 -11.82
CA TYR A 326 12.41 -4.85 -10.80
C TYR A 326 11.29 -3.79 -10.65
N SER A 327 10.71 -3.35 -11.76
CA SER A 327 9.64 -2.34 -11.78
C SER A 327 8.32 -2.81 -11.15
N ASP A 328 8.17 -4.11 -10.94
CA ASP A 328 6.94 -4.74 -10.42
C ASP A 328 7.12 -5.21 -8.97
N LEU A 329 8.26 -4.85 -8.37
CA LEU A 329 8.59 -5.12 -6.98
C LEU A 329 8.54 -3.83 -6.14
N ILE A 330 8.12 -4.00 -4.88
CA ILE A 330 8.14 -2.98 -3.85
C ILE A 330 9.21 -3.37 -2.84
N PHE A 331 10.09 -2.43 -2.50
CA PHE A 331 11.17 -2.65 -1.56
C PHE A 331 10.95 -1.78 -0.33
N GLU A 332 10.91 -2.41 0.84
CA GLU A 332 10.81 -1.75 2.12
C GLU A 332 12.02 -2.13 2.98
N TYR A 333 12.71 -1.14 3.52
CA TYR A 333 13.80 -1.39 4.43
C TYR A 333 13.51 -0.73 5.79
N LYS A 334 13.28 -1.57 6.79
CA LYS A 334 13.11 -1.12 8.17
C LYS A 334 14.47 -1.06 8.85
N VAL A 335 14.94 0.14 9.18
CA VAL A 335 16.18 0.32 9.96
C VAL A 335 15.92 -0.11 11.40
N GLU A 336 16.77 -1.00 11.93
CA GLU A 336 16.72 -1.46 13.32
C GLU A 336 17.78 -0.77 14.18
N SER A 337 18.97 -0.54 13.59
CA SER A 337 20.03 0.17 14.30
C SER A 337 21.05 0.83 13.38
N VAL A 338 21.64 1.92 13.86
CA VAL A 338 22.73 2.65 13.21
C VAL A 338 23.90 2.76 14.18
N VAL A 339 25.10 2.39 13.69
CA VAL A 339 26.37 2.51 14.44
C VAL A 339 27.18 3.61 13.82
N TYR A 340 27.58 4.60 14.61
CA TYR A 340 28.41 5.71 14.18
C TYR A 340 29.91 5.44 14.35
N SER A 341 30.75 6.15 13.61
CA SER A 341 32.23 6.01 13.67
C SER A 341 32.82 6.40 15.04
N ASN A 342 32.11 7.20 15.83
CA ASN A 342 32.49 7.56 17.21
C ASN A 342 32.16 6.45 18.25
N GLY A 343 31.51 5.35 17.82
CA GLY A 343 31.12 4.21 18.65
C GLY A 343 29.72 4.32 19.29
N GLU A 344 28.99 5.39 19.06
CA GLU A 344 27.58 5.50 19.45
C GLU A 344 26.71 4.54 18.62
N THR A 345 25.62 4.08 19.20
CA THR A 345 24.62 3.25 18.51
C THR A 345 23.22 3.80 18.82
N GLU A 346 22.42 3.97 17.79
CA GLU A 346 21.00 4.27 17.89
C GLU A 346 20.19 3.05 17.47
N SER A 347 19.08 2.78 18.14
CA SER A 347 18.16 1.69 17.82
C SER A 347 16.76 2.24 17.58
N PHE A 348 16.10 1.72 16.56
CA PHE A 348 14.78 2.10 16.09
C PHE A 348 13.84 0.90 16.24
N ASN A 349 12.62 1.11 16.74
CA ASN A 349 11.65 0.03 17.03
C ASN A 349 10.60 -0.10 15.93
#